data_08cf9ad966d212a5b5209cc26f9b568e
#
_entry.id   08cf9ad966d212a5b5209cc26f9b568e
#
_cell.length_a   1.000
_cell.length_b   1.000
_cell.length_c   1.000
_cell.angle_alpha   90.00
_cell.angle_beta   90.00
_cell.angle_gamma   90.00
#
_symmetry.space_group_name_H-M   'P 1'
#
loop_
_entity.id
_entity.type
_entity.pdbx_description
1 polymer ?
#
loop_
_entity_poly.entity_id
_entity_poly.type
_entity_poly.pdbx_seq_one_letter_code
_entity_poly.pdbx_strand_id
1 'polypeptide(L)'
;MPYVDGFVIPVPTAKREAYVKLAEQAAAVFKEYGALKVVECWGDDVPEGKITSFPMAVRREQDETVVFSWIIWPSRAVRDEGSKKVMADPRMQPGQTMFFDGKRLIYGGFEMILES
;
A
#
# COMPACT_ATOMS: atom_id res chain seq x y z
N MET A 1 7.96 -10.88 16.66
CA MET A 1 7.71 -9.43 16.51
C MET A 1 6.89 -9.19 15.25
N PRO A 2 5.84 -8.43 15.33
CA PRO A 2 5.07 -8.07 14.14
C PRO A 2 5.91 -7.32 13.12
N TYR A 3 5.52 -7.45 11.88
CA TYR A 3 6.23 -6.87 10.76
C TYR A 3 5.25 -6.05 9.92
N VAL A 4 5.69 -4.91 9.41
CA VAL A 4 4.80 -3.98 8.69
C VAL A 4 5.37 -3.66 7.32
N ASP A 5 4.56 -3.86 6.28
CA ASP A 5 4.85 -3.29 4.97
C ASP A 5 4.17 -1.94 4.88
N GLY A 6 4.93 -0.90 4.58
CA GLY A 6 4.40 0.45 4.41
C GLY A 6 4.46 0.89 2.96
N PHE A 7 3.48 1.67 2.55
CA PHE A 7 3.36 2.14 1.16
C PHE A 7 2.97 3.61 1.12
N VAL A 8 3.51 4.33 0.14
CA VAL A 8 3.03 5.66 -0.23
C VAL A 8 2.76 5.61 -1.72
N ILE A 9 1.54 5.97 -2.12
CA ILE A 9 1.05 5.70 -3.47
C ILE A 9 0.36 6.95 -4.04
N PRO A 10 0.75 7.43 -5.24
CA PRO A 10 0.03 8.51 -5.90
C PRO A 10 -1.15 7.90 -6.68
N VAL A 11 -2.37 8.33 -6.35
CA VAL A 11 -3.60 7.80 -6.97
C VAL A 11 -4.39 8.95 -7.58
N PRO A 12 -4.87 8.83 -8.83
CA PRO A 12 -5.72 9.86 -9.40
C PRO A 12 -6.91 10.13 -8.47
N THR A 13 -7.09 11.40 -8.11
CA THR A 13 -8.13 11.79 -7.15
C THR A 13 -9.52 11.34 -7.59
N ALA A 14 -9.79 11.38 -8.89
CA ALA A 14 -11.08 10.96 -9.43
C ALA A 14 -11.31 9.44 -9.35
N LYS A 15 -10.30 8.67 -9.00
CA LYS A 15 -10.38 7.20 -8.96
C LYS A 15 -10.46 6.64 -7.54
N ARG A 16 -10.84 7.45 -6.57
CA ARG A 16 -10.90 7.04 -5.17
C ARG A 16 -11.73 5.78 -4.95
N GLU A 17 -12.95 5.74 -5.49
CA GLU A 17 -13.84 4.60 -5.30
C GLU A 17 -13.29 3.34 -5.97
N ALA A 18 -12.76 3.47 -7.18
CA ALA A 18 -12.15 2.35 -7.88
C ALA A 18 -10.94 1.81 -7.11
N TYR A 19 -10.15 2.72 -6.53
CA TYR A 19 -9.00 2.34 -5.71
C TYR A 19 -9.43 1.55 -4.48
N VAL A 20 -10.48 2.01 -3.78
CA VAL A 20 -11.01 1.32 -2.60
C VAL A 20 -11.44 -0.10 -2.93
N LYS A 21 -12.13 -0.28 -4.06
CA LYS A 21 -12.56 -1.63 -4.50
C LYS A 21 -11.37 -2.53 -4.80
N LEU A 22 -10.36 -1.99 -5.47
CA LEU A 22 -9.13 -2.74 -5.76
C LEU A 22 -8.43 -3.13 -4.46
N ALA A 23 -8.34 -2.20 -3.51
CA ALA A 23 -7.71 -2.44 -2.22
C ALA A 23 -8.47 -3.48 -1.40
N GLU A 24 -9.80 -3.47 -1.44
CA GLU A 24 -10.61 -4.48 -0.76
C GLU A 24 -10.33 -5.89 -1.30
N GLN A 25 -10.24 -6.03 -2.61
CA GLN A 25 -9.93 -7.32 -3.23
C GLN A 25 -8.53 -7.78 -2.84
N ALA A 26 -7.56 -6.88 -2.90
CA ALA A 26 -6.19 -7.19 -2.52
C ALA A 26 -6.09 -7.56 -1.04
N ALA A 27 -6.79 -6.83 -0.18
CA ALA A 27 -6.79 -7.09 1.26
C ALA A 27 -7.27 -8.50 1.59
N ALA A 28 -8.32 -8.96 0.92
CA ALA A 28 -8.84 -10.31 1.13
C ALA A 28 -7.77 -11.36 0.79
N VAL A 29 -7.04 -11.16 -0.30
CA VAL A 29 -5.98 -12.08 -0.71
C VAL A 29 -4.82 -12.06 0.29
N PHE A 30 -4.38 -10.87 0.71
CA PHE A 30 -3.31 -10.76 1.70
C PHE A 30 -3.67 -11.46 3.01
N LYS A 31 -4.91 -11.29 3.47
CA LYS A 31 -5.36 -11.91 4.72
C LYS A 31 -5.42 -13.44 4.62
N GLU A 32 -5.80 -13.97 3.46
CA GLU A 32 -5.77 -15.42 3.24
C GLU A 32 -4.36 -16.00 3.39
N TYR A 33 -3.35 -15.22 3.03
CA TYR A 33 -1.96 -15.68 3.09
C TYR A 33 -1.22 -15.21 4.33
N GLY A 34 -1.94 -14.77 5.35
CA GLY A 34 -1.36 -14.56 6.68
C GLY A 34 -1.27 -13.14 7.19
N ALA A 35 -1.67 -12.14 6.41
CA ALA A 35 -1.70 -10.76 6.91
C ALA A 35 -2.75 -10.64 8.02
N LEU A 36 -2.41 -9.91 9.07
CA LEU A 36 -3.32 -9.66 10.18
C LEU A 36 -4.25 -8.49 9.89
N LYS A 37 -3.75 -7.48 9.19
CA LYS A 37 -4.49 -6.25 8.96
C LYS A 37 -3.96 -5.56 7.71
N VAL A 38 -4.87 -4.99 6.93
CA VAL A 38 -4.55 -4.14 5.78
C VAL A 38 -5.29 -2.83 5.97
N VAL A 39 -4.58 -1.71 5.91
CA VAL A 39 -5.15 -0.39 6.15
C VAL A 39 -4.78 0.54 5.00
N GLU A 40 -5.77 1.25 4.46
CA GLU A 40 -5.59 2.24 3.39
C GLU A 40 -6.07 3.59 3.88
N CYS A 41 -5.24 4.62 3.74
CA CYS A 41 -5.58 5.97 4.18
C CYS A 41 -5.45 6.96 3.03
N TRP A 42 -6.51 7.73 2.81
CA TRP A 42 -6.58 8.70 1.72
C TRP A 42 -6.08 10.06 2.21
N GLY A 43 -5.15 10.67 1.46
CA GLY A 43 -4.58 11.95 1.85
C GLY A 43 -5.63 13.03 2.03
N ASP A 44 -5.56 13.76 3.12
CA ASP A 44 -6.50 14.81 3.49
C ASP A 44 -5.77 16.12 3.84
N ASP A 45 -4.85 16.03 4.79
CA ASP A 45 -4.07 17.20 5.21
C ASP A 45 -2.58 16.85 5.08
N VAL A 46 -2.08 16.89 3.86
CA VAL A 46 -0.72 16.47 3.54
C VAL A 46 0.07 17.66 3.00
N PRO A 47 1.00 18.24 3.80
CA PRO A 47 1.78 19.39 3.37
C PRO A 47 2.64 19.10 2.15
N GLU A 48 2.80 20.11 1.28
CA GLU A 48 3.67 20.00 0.11
C GLU A 48 5.15 19.93 0.51
N GLY A 49 5.49 20.46 1.68
CA GLY A 49 6.87 20.42 2.15
C GLY A 49 7.80 21.37 1.43
N LYS A 50 9.07 21.40 1.85
CA LYS A 50 10.11 22.20 1.21
C LYS A 50 11.29 21.35 0.79
N ILE A 51 11.83 20.57 1.72
CA ILE A 51 12.96 19.68 1.43
C ILE A 51 12.46 18.34 0.90
N THR A 52 11.45 17.80 1.57
CA THR A 52 10.77 16.60 1.12
C THR A 52 9.37 16.53 1.77
N SER A 53 8.55 15.60 1.30
CA SER A 53 7.19 15.44 1.78
C SER A 53 6.65 14.13 1.20
N PHE A 54 5.47 13.72 1.65
CA PHE A 54 4.79 12.59 1.03
C PHE A 54 4.54 12.84 -0.47
N PRO A 55 4.01 14.01 -0.87
CA PRO A 55 3.84 14.28 -2.31
C PRO A 55 5.16 14.25 -3.09
N MET A 56 6.22 14.85 -2.57
CA MET A 56 7.52 14.85 -3.23
C MET A 56 8.10 13.45 -3.39
N ALA A 57 7.92 12.60 -2.38
CA ALA A 57 8.47 11.25 -2.37
C ALA A 57 7.94 10.41 -3.54
N VAL A 58 6.69 10.63 -3.94
CA VAL A 58 6.05 9.89 -5.04
C VAL A 58 5.86 10.75 -6.29
N ARG A 59 6.46 11.93 -6.33
CA ARG A 59 6.33 12.86 -7.46
C ARG A 59 4.88 13.06 -7.87
N ARG A 60 4.05 13.39 -6.88
CA ARG A 60 2.61 13.55 -7.06
C ARG A 60 2.32 14.55 -8.18
N GLU A 61 1.45 14.16 -9.10
CA GLU A 61 0.93 15.07 -10.12
C GLU A 61 -0.29 15.82 -9.56
N GLN A 62 -0.68 16.90 -10.23
CA GLN A 62 -1.69 17.84 -9.72
C GLN A 62 -3.04 17.17 -9.49
N ASP A 63 -3.41 16.21 -10.31
CA ASP A 63 -4.69 15.51 -10.23
C ASP A 63 -4.65 14.25 -9.35
N GLU A 64 -3.60 14.08 -8.56
CA GLU A 64 -3.40 12.90 -7.72
C GLU A 64 -3.51 13.23 -6.23
N THR A 65 -3.92 12.20 -5.48
CA THR A 65 -3.93 12.22 -4.02
C THR A 65 -2.96 11.16 -3.52
N VAL A 66 -2.23 11.49 -2.45
CA VAL A 66 -1.31 10.53 -1.83
C VAL A 66 -2.09 9.59 -0.94
N VAL A 67 -1.86 8.29 -1.10
CA VAL A 67 -2.39 7.25 -0.23
C VAL A 67 -1.26 6.76 0.67
N PHE A 68 -1.55 6.62 1.95
CA PHE A 68 -0.64 6.03 2.93
C PHE A 68 -1.27 4.74 3.41
N SER A 69 -0.58 3.60 3.21
CA SER A 69 -1.15 2.32 3.56
C SER A 69 -0.14 1.42 4.24
N TRP A 70 -0.65 0.41 4.96
CA TRP A 70 0.23 -0.57 5.58
C TRP A 70 -0.46 -1.91 5.71
N ILE A 71 0.39 -2.95 5.76
CA ILE A 71 -0.03 -4.33 5.99
C ILE A 71 0.73 -4.84 7.20
N ILE A 72 0.02 -5.37 8.18
CA ILE A 72 0.62 -5.93 9.39
C ILE A 72 0.64 -7.45 9.30
N TRP A 73 1.81 -8.04 9.55
CA TRP A 73 2.04 -9.48 9.54
C TRP A 73 2.50 -9.95 10.93
N PRO A 74 2.25 -11.22 11.29
CA PRO A 74 2.73 -11.76 12.57
C PRO A 74 4.25 -11.72 12.71
N SER A 75 4.98 -11.88 11.60
CA SER A 75 6.43 -11.91 11.57
C SER A 75 6.93 -11.67 10.16
N ARG A 76 8.23 -11.40 10.03
CA ARG A 76 8.85 -11.28 8.71
C ARG A 76 8.77 -12.58 7.92
N ALA A 77 8.94 -13.73 8.59
CA ALA A 77 8.87 -15.03 7.91
C ALA A 77 7.50 -15.26 7.29
N VAL A 78 6.43 -14.95 8.01
CA VAL A 78 5.06 -15.05 7.48
C VAL A 78 4.85 -14.06 6.33
N ARG A 79 5.38 -12.85 6.46
CA ARG A 79 5.31 -11.84 5.41
C ARG A 79 6.00 -12.31 4.13
N ASP A 80 7.22 -12.82 4.23
CA ASP A 80 7.99 -13.25 3.07
C ASP A 80 7.28 -14.37 2.32
N GLU A 81 6.78 -15.35 3.05
CA GLU A 81 6.04 -16.47 2.47
C GLU A 81 4.69 -16.02 1.92
N GLY A 82 3.95 -15.23 2.69
CA GLY A 82 2.64 -14.73 2.30
C GLY A 82 2.70 -13.85 1.06
N SER A 83 3.68 -12.95 1.00
CA SER A 83 3.86 -12.06 -0.16
C SER A 83 4.14 -12.84 -1.43
N LYS A 84 4.94 -13.89 -1.36
CA LYS A 84 5.19 -14.77 -2.51
C LYS A 84 3.89 -15.39 -3.02
N LYS A 85 3.07 -15.87 -2.11
CA LYS A 85 1.79 -16.49 -2.47
C LYS A 85 0.81 -15.48 -3.05
N VAL A 86 0.78 -14.28 -2.49
CA VAL A 86 -0.04 -13.20 -3.03
C VAL A 86 0.36 -12.88 -4.48
N MET A 87 1.65 -12.71 -4.72
CA MET A 87 2.15 -12.37 -6.06
C MET A 87 1.92 -13.48 -7.08
N ALA A 88 1.80 -14.73 -6.64
CA ALA A 88 1.53 -15.87 -7.50
C ALA A 88 0.02 -16.14 -7.66
N ASP A 89 -0.82 -15.49 -6.87
CA ASP A 89 -2.26 -15.72 -6.90
C ASP A 89 -2.88 -15.14 -8.18
N PRO A 90 -3.73 -15.90 -8.90
CA PRO A 90 -4.36 -15.41 -10.14
C PRO A 90 -5.16 -14.12 -9.96
N ARG A 91 -5.71 -13.87 -8.77
CA ARG A 91 -6.48 -12.66 -8.51
C ARG A 91 -5.61 -11.40 -8.49
N MET A 92 -4.28 -11.55 -8.36
CA MET A 92 -3.33 -10.43 -8.28
C MET A 92 -2.42 -10.35 -9.50
N GLN A 93 -2.73 -11.06 -10.56
CA GLN A 93 -1.87 -11.11 -11.75
C GLN A 93 -1.96 -9.83 -12.59
N PRO A 94 -0.92 -9.54 -13.40
CA PRO A 94 -0.96 -8.43 -14.37
C PRO A 94 -2.15 -8.57 -15.30
N GLY A 95 -2.78 -7.45 -15.62
CA GLY A 95 -3.99 -7.42 -16.44
C GLY A 95 -5.18 -6.89 -15.66
N GLN A 96 -5.11 -6.87 -14.34
CA GLN A 96 -6.06 -6.10 -13.55
C GLN A 96 -5.75 -4.63 -13.76
N THR A 97 -6.80 -3.81 -13.88
CA THR A 97 -6.63 -2.39 -14.11
C THR A 97 -5.97 -1.73 -12.91
N MET A 98 -4.78 -1.18 -13.10
CA MET A 98 -4.12 -0.38 -12.09
C MET A 98 -4.48 1.08 -12.32
N PHE A 99 -4.98 1.75 -11.29
CA PHE A 99 -5.42 3.14 -11.37
C PHE A 99 -4.31 4.11 -10.96
N PHE A 100 -3.12 3.62 -10.70
CA PHE A 100 -2.00 4.42 -10.25
C PHE A 100 -0.71 3.95 -10.91
N ASP A 101 0.30 4.82 -10.90
CA ASP A 101 1.60 4.52 -11.49
C ASP A 101 2.45 3.71 -10.52
N GLY A 102 2.60 2.43 -10.79
CA GLY A 102 3.39 1.53 -9.96
C GLY A 102 4.88 1.86 -9.91
N LYS A 103 5.37 2.73 -10.81
CA LYS A 103 6.79 3.12 -10.81
C LYS A 103 7.07 4.23 -9.80
N ARG A 104 6.05 5.00 -9.41
CA ARG A 104 6.24 6.13 -8.50
C ARG A 104 5.84 5.80 -7.06
N LEU A 105 5.15 4.69 -6.82
CA LEU A 105 4.86 4.29 -5.46
C LEU A 105 6.16 3.88 -4.77
N ILE A 106 6.23 4.11 -3.47
CA ILE A 106 7.35 3.65 -2.66
C ILE A 106 6.82 2.68 -1.60
N TYR A 107 7.66 1.72 -1.22
CA TYR A 107 7.28 0.73 -0.23
C TYR A 107 8.50 0.17 0.47
N GLY A 108 8.27 -0.45 1.61
CA GLY A 108 9.33 -1.12 2.34
C GLY A 108 8.79 -1.92 3.49
N GLY A 109 9.61 -2.83 4.01
CA GLY A 109 9.29 -3.65 5.15
C GLY A 109 9.97 -3.11 6.40
N PHE A 110 9.23 -3.09 7.51
CA PHE A 110 9.68 -2.49 8.75
C PHE A 110 9.39 -3.41 9.93
N GLU A 111 10.37 -3.54 10.80
CA GLU A 111 10.20 -4.27 12.03
C GLU A 111 9.48 -3.38 13.04
N MET A 112 8.38 -3.87 13.62
CA MET A 112 7.65 -3.11 14.61
C MET A 112 8.43 -3.14 15.94
N ILE A 113 8.88 -1.97 16.41
CA ILE A 113 9.71 -1.88 17.60
C ILE A 113 8.96 -1.32 18.82
N LEU A 114 7.76 -0.81 18.61
CA LEU A 114 6.93 -0.28 19.70
C LEU A 114 5.48 -0.25 19.28
N GLU A 115 4.62 -0.76 20.13
CA GLU A 115 3.18 -0.61 20.04
C GLU A 115 2.69 -0.40 21.46
N SER A 116 2.09 0.74 21.73
CA SER A 116 1.63 1.03 23.10
C SER A 116 0.13 1.26 23.19
#